data_79a0e76b9437d245f10d5bdeb68a30f1
#
_entry.id   79a0e76b9437d245f10d5bdeb68a30f1
#
_cell.length_a   1.000
_cell.length_b   1.000
_cell.length_c   1.000
_cell.angle_alpha   90.00
_cell.angle_beta   90.00
_cell.angle_gamma   90.00
#
_symmetry.space_group_name_H-M   'P 1'
#
loop_
_entity.id
_entity.type
_entity.pdbx_description
1 polymer ?
#
loop_
_entity_poly.entity_id
_entity_poly.type
_entity_poly.pdbx_seq_one_letter_code
_entity_poly.pdbx_strand_id
1 'polypeptide(L)'
;MSVSAFFIWIMGLIWLFTKSGKNYRMLAWIFISVIILLVLTSGKNYYSLGAYPVLYAAGAVALQQWTTQRLKWLKWAVAAVILFLAWVITPMALPIWEPDKLAAFYKEKKMEKTGMLKWEDLQNHSLPQDFADYLGWKEMSQKAESFYQSLPAEEKSNTIIFCRHYGQAGALKYYGRDDDFKNKVITDNGSFLHWIPNRIDFKNLLFIGGRMPGNDDEVFQHFEKVTIIDSVTYKHSRQRGDKIIFFENIDSAGLKLAADGLKQMKQEFNR
;
A
#
# COMPACT_ATOMS: atom_id res chain seq x y z
N MET A 1 4.53 -13.20 -6.45
CA MET A 1 5.47 -14.09 -7.18
C MET A 1 4.68 -14.88 -8.21
N SER A 2 5.10 -14.91 -9.48
CA SER A 2 4.36 -15.64 -10.52
C SER A 2 4.53 -17.14 -10.31
N VAL A 3 3.49 -17.80 -9.80
CA VAL A 3 3.45 -19.28 -9.63
C VAL A 3 3.63 -19.98 -10.98
N SER A 4 3.16 -19.35 -12.06
CA SER A 4 3.26 -19.88 -13.43
C SER A 4 4.69 -20.04 -13.95
N ALA A 5 5.63 -19.22 -13.48
CA ALA A 5 7.03 -19.23 -13.92
C ALA A 5 8.00 -19.70 -12.83
N PHE A 6 7.49 -20.34 -11.77
CA PHE A 6 8.29 -20.81 -10.63
C PHE A 6 9.50 -21.66 -11.05
N PHE A 7 9.29 -22.60 -11.93
CA PHE A 7 10.36 -23.51 -12.37
C PHE A 7 11.48 -22.78 -13.13
N ILE A 8 11.16 -21.70 -13.85
CA ILE A 8 12.15 -21.01 -14.67
C ILE A 8 13.20 -20.31 -13.81
N TRP A 9 12.79 -19.61 -12.74
CA TRP A 9 13.77 -18.93 -11.88
C TRP A 9 14.61 -19.92 -11.05
N ILE A 10 14.04 -21.07 -10.64
CA ILE A 10 14.82 -22.13 -9.99
C ILE A 10 15.87 -22.70 -10.96
N MET A 11 15.46 -23.00 -12.20
CA MET A 11 16.41 -23.42 -13.23
C MET A 11 17.51 -22.39 -13.44
N GLY A 12 17.17 -21.10 -13.43
CA GLY A 12 18.12 -20.01 -13.53
C GLY A 12 19.12 -19.98 -12.38
N LEU A 13 18.63 -20.11 -11.16
CA LEU A 13 19.48 -20.17 -9.97
C LEU A 13 20.45 -21.35 -10.03
N ILE A 14 19.95 -22.54 -10.38
CA ILE A 14 20.80 -23.73 -10.53
C ILE A 14 21.83 -23.52 -11.64
N TRP A 15 21.41 -22.99 -12.80
CA TRP A 15 22.30 -22.76 -13.93
C TRP A 15 23.47 -21.83 -13.59
N LEU A 16 23.24 -20.78 -12.81
CA LEU A 16 24.28 -19.84 -12.37
C LEU A 16 25.39 -20.53 -11.55
N PHE A 17 25.10 -21.67 -10.92
CA PHE A 17 26.12 -22.47 -10.20
C PHE A 17 26.79 -23.54 -11.07
N THR A 18 26.31 -23.77 -12.30
CA THR A 18 26.95 -24.71 -13.25
C THR A 18 28.24 -24.13 -13.85
N LYS A 19 28.98 -24.97 -14.59
CA LYS A 19 30.16 -24.54 -15.35
C LYS A 19 29.81 -23.49 -16.40
N SER A 20 28.63 -23.57 -17.03
CA SER A 20 28.16 -22.64 -18.07
C SER A 20 27.83 -21.27 -17.50
N GLY A 21 27.28 -21.22 -16.27
CA GLY A 21 26.87 -19.98 -15.60
C GLY A 21 27.97 -19.35 -14.70
N LYS A 22 29.14 -19.96 -14.59
CA LYS A 22 30.18 -19.59 -13.60
C LYS A 22 30.58 -18.10 -13.62
N ASN A 23 30.61 -17.49 -14.79
CA ASN A 23 30.96 -16.07 -14.94
C ASN A 23 29.90 -15.11 -14.35
N TYR A 24 28.69 -15.60 -14.13
CA TYR A 24 27.54 -14.83 -13.61
C TYR A 24 27.14 -15.29 -12.20
N ARG A 25 27.94 -16.17 -11.55
CA ARG A 25 27.64 -16.73 -10.22
C ARG A 25 27.42 -15.67 -9.14
N MET A 26 28.02 -14.51 -9.29
CA MET A 26 27.80 -13.37 -8.39
C MET A 26 26.32 -12.98 -8.31
N LEU A 27 25.56 -13.06 -9.41
CA LEU A 27 24.14 -12.76 -9.43
C LEU A 27 23.31 -13.72 -8.56
N ALA A 28 23.71 -15.00 -8.52
CA ALA A 28 23.07 -15.98 -7.63
C ALA A 28 23.33 -15.64 -6.16
N TRP A 29 24.56 -15.26 -5.82
CA TRP A 29 24.90 -14.87 -4.45
C TRP A 29 24.20 -13.59 -4.02
N ILE A 30 24.09 -12.60 -4.91
CA ILE A 30 23.30 -11.38 -4.64
C ILE A 30 21.84 -11.75 -4.33
N PHE A 31 21.21 -12.59 -5.16
CA PHE A 31 19.83 -13.03 -4.91
C PHE A 31 19.70 -13.72 -3.55
N ILE A 32 20.57 -14.69 -3.25
CA ILE A 32 20.55 -15.43 -1.97
C ILE A 32 20.72 -14.46 -0.80
N SER A 33 21.68 -13.53 -0.88
CA SER A 33 21.93 -12.55 0.18
C SER A 33 20.73 -11.63 0.41
N VAL A 34 20.08 -11.17 -0.67
CA VAL A 34 18.85 -10.37 -0.56
C VAL A 34 17.73 -11.15 0.12
N ILE A 35 17.52 -12.42 -0.25
CA ILE A 35 16.48 -13.24 0.38
C ILE A 35 16.79 -13.49 1.86
N ILE A 36 18.05 -13.83 2.20
CA ILE A 36 18.46 -14.02 3.59
C ILE A 36 18.22 -12.73 4.40
N LEU A 37 18.65 -11.58 3.87
CA LEU A 37 18.45 -10.29 4.53
C LEU A 37 16.95 -10.02 4.80
N LEU A 38 16.11 -10.21 3.78
CA LEU A 38 14.66 -9.99 3.91
C LEU A 38 14.01 -10.94 4.93
N VAL A 39 14.47 -12.20 4.99
CA VAL A 39 13.99 -13.15 6.01
C VAL A 39 14.40 -12.72 7.41
N LEU A 40 15.65 -12.34 7.60
CA LEU A 40 16.18 -11.91 8.91
C LEU A 40 15.54 -10.61 9.41
N THR A 41 15.21 -9.70 8.49
CA THR A 41 14.60 -8.41 8.83
C THR A 41 13.07 -8.43 8.80
N SER A 42 12.42 -9.59 8.61
CA SER A 42 10.97 -9.71 8.42
C SER A 42 10.44 -8.81 7.30
N GLY A 43 11.24 -8.63 6.25
CA GLY A 43 10.93 -7.77 5.10
C GLY A 43 9.70 -8.25 4.33
N LYS A 44 8.98 -7.32 3.71
CA LYS A 44 7.79 -7.63 2.92
C LYS A 44 8.15 -8.37 1.63
N ASN A 45 7.31 -9.32 1.23
CA ASN A 45 7.54 -10.20 0.07
C ASN A 45 7.84 -9.43 -1.23
N TYR A 46 7.21 -8.29 -1.45
CA TYR A 46 7.38 -7.52 -2.69
C TYR A 46 8.74 -6.85 -2.82
N TYR A 47 9.51 -6.68 -1.73
CA TYR A 47 10.87 -6.17 -1.80
C TYR A 47 11.81 -7.10 -2.58
N SER A 48 11.50 -8.40 -2.64
CA SER A 48 12.29 -9.36 -3.41
C SER A 48 12.02 -9.34 -4.91
N LEU A 49 10.93 -8.69 -5.38
CA LEU A 49 10.48 -8.78 -6.78
C LEU A 49 11.53 -8.32 -7.78
N GLY A 50 12.31 -7.28 -7.46
CA GLY A 50 13.39 -6.77 -8.32
C GLY A 50 14.54 -7.73 -8.56
N ALA A 51 14.70 -8.77 -7.73
CA ALA A 51 15.78 -9.75 -7.86
C ALA A 51 15.46 -10.92 -8.82
N TYR A 52 14.18 -11.19 -9.11
CA TYR A 52 13.76 -12.32 -9.96
C TYR A 52 14.03 -12.17 -11.46
N PRO A 53 13.99 -11.00 -12.12
CA PRO A 53 14.19 -10.88 -13.56
C PRO A 53 15.52 -11.51 -14.04
N VAL A 54 16.59 -11.38 -13.25
CA VAL A 54 17.89 -11.97 -13.55
C VAL A 54 17.81 -13.50 -13.56
N LEU A 55 17.07 -14.08 -12.61
CA LEU A 55 16.91 -15.55 -12.54
C LEU A 55 16.02 -16.07 -13.66
N TYR A 56 15.01 -15.31 -14.09
CA TYR A 56 14.20 -15.68 -15.26
C TYR A 56 15.03 -15.65 -16.53
N ALA A 57 15.89 -14.65 -16.71
CA ALA A 57 16.82 -14.59 -17.86
C ALA A 57 17.79 -15.78 -17.85
N ALA A 58 18.41 -16.07 -16.71
CA ALA A 58 19.30 -17.24 -16.54
C ALA A 58 18.56 -18.56 -16.77
N GLY A 59 17.30 -18.67 -16.32
CA GLY A 59 16.45 -19.84 -16.53
C GLY A 59 16.09 -20.08 -17.98
N ALA A 60 15.82 -19.00 -18.73
CA ALA A 60 15.58 -19.09 -20.16
C ALA A 60 16.82 -19.60 -20.91
N VAL A 61 18.01 -19.11 -20.54
CA VAL A 61 19.30 -19.60 -21.07
C VAL A 61 19.49 -21.06 -20.71
N ALA A 62 19.24 -21.44 -19.46
CA ALA A 62 19.33 -22.84 -19.01
C ALA A 62 18.41 -23.77 -19.83
N LEU A 63 17.17 -23.36 -19.98
CA LEU A 63 16.17 -24.12 -20.77
C LEU A 63 16.65 -24.30 -22.21
N GLN A 64 17.19 -23.22 -22.82
CA GLN A 64 17.75 -23.28 -24.16
C GLN A 64 18.92 -24.26 -24.28
N GLN A 65 19.85 -24.25 -23.32
CA GLN A 65 21.04 -25.11 -23.33
C GLN A 65 20.73 -26.57 -23.00
N TRP A 66 19.78 -26.82 -22.10
CA TRP A 66 19.42 -28.16 -21.66
C TRP A 66 18.46 -28.87 -22.62
N THR A 67 17.79 -28.13 -23.50
CA THR A 67 16.96 -28.75 -24.54
C THR A 67 17.79 -29.05 -25.79
N THR A 68 18.06 -30.35 -26.01
CA THR A 68 18.76 -30.85 -27.20
C THR A 68 17.92 -30.69 -28.48
N GLN A 69 18.51 -31.00 -29.66
CA GLN A 69 17.81 -30.95 -30.95
C GLN A 69 16.47 -31.74 -30.95
N ARG A 70 16.43 -32.90 -30.25
CA ARG A 70 15.22 -33.73 -30.14
C ARG A 70 14.17 -33.15 -29.20
N LEU A 71 14.54 -32.28 -28.27
CA LEU A 71 13.67 -31.67 -27.25
C LEU A 71 13.41 -30.18 -27.51
N LYS A 72 13.70 -29.65 -28.70
CA LYS A 72 13.46 -28.25 -29.04
C LYS A 72 12.02 -27.79 -28.84
N TRP A 73 11.07 -28.69 -28.96
CA TRP A 73 9.64 -28.42 -28.73
C TRP A 73 9.33 -28.09 -27.25
N LEU A 74 10.15 -28.62 -26.32
CA LEU A 74 9.91 -28.48 -24.88
C LEU A 74 9.85 -27.01 -24.43
N LYS A 75 10.69 -26.13 -25.01
CA LYS A 75 10.65 -24.70 -24.71
C LYS A 75 9.32 -24.05 -25.04
N TRP A 76 8.68 -24.47 -26.14
CA TRP A 76 7.37 -23.99 -26.54
C TRP A 76 6.25 -24.57 -25.66
N ALA A 77 6.38 -25.84 -25.25
CA ALA A 77 5.47 -26.44 -24.29
C ALA A 77 5.54 -25.71 -22.93
N VAL A 78 6.74 -25.42 -22.45
CA VAL A 78 6.92 -24.64 -21.21
C VAL A 78 6.31 -23.25 -21.34
N ALA A 79 6.55 -22.55 -22.46
CA ALA A 79 5.94 -21.23 -22.71
C ALA A 79 4.40 -21.32 -22.73
N ALA A 80 3.83 -22.33 -23.40
CA ALA A 80 2.38 -22.56 -23.44
C ALA A 80 1.81 -22.80 -22.04
N VAL A 81 2.48 -23.64 -21.22
CA VAL A 81 2.09 -23.88 -19.81
C VAL A 81 2.12 -22.61 -18.99
N ILE A 82 3.19 -21.79 -19.12
CA ILE A 82 3.30 -20.52 -18.40
C ILE A 82 2.16 -19.57 -18.79
N LEU A 83 1.88 -19.44 -20.09
CA LEU A 83 0.79 -18.59 -20.58
C LEU A 83 -0.57 -19.09 -20.12
N PHE A 84 -0.81 -20.40 -20.18
CA PHE A 84 -2.05 -21.00 -19.68
C PHE A 84 -2.26 -20.76 -18.18
N LEU A 85 -1.22 -21.01 -17.37
CA LEU A 85 -1.30 -20.78 -15.93
C LEU A 85 -1.45 -19.28 -15.61
N ALA A 86 -0.77 -18.40 -16.36
CA ALA A 86 -0.94 -16.98 -16.22
C ALA A 86 -2.38 -16.56 -16.52
N TRP A 87 -2.97 -17.07 -17.61
CA TRP A 87 -4.37 -16.82 -17.97
C TRP A 87 -5.36 -17.27 -16.88
N VAL A 88 -5.17 -18.47 -16.32
CA VAL A 88 -6.01 -19.00 -15.23
C VAL A 88 -5.89 -18.15 -13.95
N ILE A 89 -4.67 -17.66 -13.63
CA ILE A 89 -4.41 -16.90 -12.40
C ILE A 89 -4.77 -15.41 -12.56
N THR A 90 -4.81 -14.90 -13.78
CA THR A 90 -5.04 -13.47 -14.06
C THR A 90 -6.27 -12.89 -13.36
N PRO A 91 -7.46 -13.50 -13.36
CA PRO A 91 -8.63 -12.95 -12.67
C PRO A 91 -8.49 -12.90 -11.14
N MET A 92 -7.58 -13.71 -10.59
CA MET A 92 -7.27 -13.74 -9.15
C MET A 92 -6.16 -12.75 -8.77
N ALA A 93 -5.28 -12.44 -9.72
CA ALA A 93 -4.11 -11.59 -9.48
C ALA A 93 -4.33 -10.12 -9.88
N LEU A 94 -5.30 -9.86 -10.75
CA LEU A 94 -5.63 -8.51 -11.24
C LEU A 94 -7.08 -8.16 -10.86
N PRO A 95 -7.39 -6.88 -10.60
CA PRO A 95 -8.72 -6.40 -10.23
C PRO A 95 -9.67 -6.35 -11.44
N ILE A 96 -9.85 -7.49 -12.12
CA ILE A 96 -10.71 -7.64 -13.32
C ILE A 96 -12.16 -7.89 -12.90
N TRP A 97 -12.36 -8.65 -11.83
CA TRP A 97 -13.68 -8.93 -11.30
C TRP A 97 -14.09 -7.91 -10.25
N GLU A 98 -15.38 -7.65 -10.17
CA GLU A 98 -15.94 -6.85 -9.10
C GLU A 98 -15.63 -7.49 -7.72
N PRO A 99 -15.41 -6.66 -6.69
CA PRO A 99 -14.99 -7.14 -5.36
C PRO A 99 -15.91 -8.19 -4.76
N ASP A 100 -17.22 -8.05 -4.90
CA ASP A 100 -18.18 -9.04 -4.39
C ASP A 100 -18.09 -10.39 -5.10
N LYS A 101 -17.92 -10.38 -6.43
CA LYS A 101 -17.73 -11.60 -7.23
C LYS A 101 -16.43 -12.31 -6.86
N LEU A 102 -15.35 -11.54 -6.67
CA LEU A 102 -14.05 -12.07 -6.30
C LEU A 102 -14.07 -12.66 -4.88
N ALA A 103 -14.71 -11.99 -3.93
CA ALA A 103 -14.88 -12.48 -2.56
C ALA A 103 -15.72 -13.78 -2.52
N ALA A 104 -16.78 -13.86 -3.31
CA ALA A 104 -17.59 -15.08 -3.45
C ALA A 104 -16.77 -16.25 -4.01
N PHE A 105 -15.95 -16.00 -5.03
CA PHE A 105 -15.04 -16.99 -5.61
C PHE A 105 -14.02 -17.50 -4.57
N TYR A 106 -13.35 -16.62 -3.84
CA TYR A 106 -12.39 -17.03 -2.81
C TYR A 106 -13.04 -17.87 -1.70
N LYS A 107 -14.24 -17.50 -1.28
CA LYS A 107 -15.02 -18.27 -0.30
C LYS A 107 -15.39 -19.65 -0.83
N GLU A 108 -15.90 -19.74 -2.07
CA GLU A 108 -16.25 -21.03 -2.72
C GLU A 108 -15.04 -21.95 -2.82
N LYS A 109 -13.89 -21.42 -3.22
CA LYS A 109 -12.65 -22.20 -3.36
C LYS A 109 -11.89 -22.41 -2.06
N LYS A 110 -12.43 -21.98 -0.91
CA LYS A 110 -11.82 -22.12 0.44
C LYS A 110 -10.38 -21.59 0.48
N MET A 111 -10.15 -20.42 -0.17
CA MET A 111 -8.83 -19.83 -0.32
C MET A 111 -8.24 -19.32 1.00
N GLU A 112 -9.03 -19.19 2.05
CA GLU A 112 -8.56 -18.87 3.41
C GLU A 112 -7.52 -19.88 3.92
N LYS A 113 -7.56 -21.14 3.45
CA LYS A 113 -6.59 -22.17 3.83
C LYS A 113 -5.21 -21.99 3.18
N THR A 114 -5.11 -21.18 2.14
CA THR A 114 -3.86 -20.94 1.40
C THR A 114 -3.01 -19.84 2.04
N GLY A 115 -3.55 -19.09 3.00
CA GLY A 115 -2.93 -17.89 3.56
C GLY A 115 -3.02 -16.64 2.67
N MET A 116 -3.59 -16.74 1.46
CA MET A 116 -3.72 -15.61 0.53
C MET A 116 -4.62 -14.49 1.06
N LEU A 117 -5.62 -14.85 1.86
CA LEU A 117 -6.59 -13.92 2.45
C LEU A 117 -6.16 -13.40 3.82
N LYS A 118 -5.00 -13.81 4.31
CA LYS A 118 -4.46 -13.38 5.60
C LYS A 118 -3.75 -12.04 5.44
N TRP A 119 -4.22 -11.04 6.18
CA TRP A 119 -3.64 -9.70 6.17
C TRP A 119 -2.51 -9.55 7.20
N GLU A 120 -1.94 -8.34 7.30
CA GLU A 120 -0.91 -7.99 8.30
C GLU A 120 -1.41 -8.08 9.74
N ASP A 121 -2.74 -7.99 9.97
CA ASP A 121 -3.38 -8.23 11.28
C ASP A 121 -3.47 -9.71 11.65
N LEU A 122 -2.94 -10.58 10.80
CA LEU A 122 -2.93 -12.04 10.94
C LEU A 122 -4.34 -12.68 10.88
N GLN A 123 -5.38 -11.94 10.48
CA GLN A 123 -6.74 -12.44 10.30
C GLN A 123 -7.04 -12.73 8.83
N ASN A 124 -7.95 -13.66 8.58
CA ASN A 124 -8.46 -13.92 7.24
C ASN A 124 -9.59 -12.93 6.90
N HIS A 125 -9.50 -12.36 5.72
CA HIS A 125 -10.47 -11.41 5.19
C HIS A 125 -11.13 -11.93 3.90
N SER A 126 -12.11 -11.18 3.39
CA SER A 126 -12.85 -11.59 2.18
C SER A 126 -12.06 -11.46 0.89
N LEU A 127 -11.06 -10.58 0.86
CA LEU A 127 -10.17 -10.33 -0.27
C LEU A 127 -8.71 -10.32 0.20
N PRO A 128 -7.74 -10.59 -0.68
CA PRO A 128 -6.34 -10.30 -0.40
C PRO A 128 -6.15 -8.83 -0.02
N GLN A 129 -5.20 -8.56 0.88
CA GLN A 129 -4.94 -7.21 1.39
C GLN A 129 -4.70 -6.20 0.27
N ASP A 130 -3.87 -6.57 -0.73
CA ASP A 130 -3.54 -5.70 -1.86
C ASP A 130 -4.79 -5.26 -2.64
N PHE A 131 -5.81 -6.13 -2.76
CA PHE A 131 -7.08 -5.75 -3.39
C PHE A 131 -7.93 -4.84 -2.50
N ALA A 132 -7.99 -5.15 -1.21
CA ALA A 132 -8.73 -4.35 -0.25
C ALA A 132 -8.15 -2.93 -0.12
N ASP A 133 -6.84 -2.78 -0.33
CA ASP A 133 -6.13 -1.50 -0.33
C ASP A 133 -6.51 -0.58 -1.50
N TYR A 134 -7.12 -1.10 -2.57
CA TYR A 134 -7.64 -0.26 -3.68
C TYR A 134 -9.03 0.33 -3.40
N LEU A 135 -9.71 -0.13 -2.36
CA LEU A 135 -11.14 0.12 -2.15
C LEU A 135 -11.38 1.17 -1.06
N GLY A 136 -12.50 1.90 -1.16
CA GLY A 136 -12.94 2.84 -0.14
C GLY A 136 -12.37 4.25 -0.25
N TRP A 137 -11.32 4.48 -1.01
CA TRP A 137 -10.65 5.78 -1.13
C TRP A 137 -11.56 6.90 -1.67
N LYS A 138 -12.34 6.58 -2.70
CA LYS A 138 -13.28 7.53 -3.29
C LYS A 138 -14.40 7.89 -2.32
N GLU A 139 -14.95 6.91 -1.61
CA GLU A 139 -15.97 7.12 -0.57
C GLU A 139 -15.43 8.04 0.53
N MET A 140 -14.23 7.72 1.05
CA MET A 140 -13.56 8.52 2.08
C MET A 140 -13.41 9.98 1.64
N SER A 141 -12.90 10.21 0.44
CA SER A 141 -12.70 11.55 -0.11
C SER A 141 -14.01 12.29 -0.27
N GLN A 142 -15.04 11.65 -0.83
CA GLN A 142 -16.34 12.27 -1.03
C GLN A 142 -17.02 12.68 0.28
N LYS A 143 -16.96 11.82 1.31
CA LYS A 143 -17.50 12.12 2.63
C LYS A 143 -16.78 13.28 3.30
N ALA A 144 -15.43 13.26 3.27
CA ALA A 144 -14.61 14.33 3.84
C ALA A 144 -14.86 15.67 3.13
N GLU A 145 -14.88 15.67 1.79
CA GLU A 145 -15.13 16.87 1.00
C GLU A 145 -16.55 17.39 1.20
N SER A 146 -17.56 16.52 1.23
CA SER A 146 -18.96 16.92 1.45
C SER A 146 -19.12 17.62 2.80
N PHE A 147 -18.49 17.09 3.85
CA PHE A 147 -18.49 17.77 5.14
C PHE A 147 -17.76 19.12 5.08
N TYR A 148 -16.54 19.15 4.52
CA TYR A 148 -15.79 20.40 4.39
C TYR A 148 -16.59 21.46 3.63
N GLN A 149 -17.29 21.09 2.56
CA GLN A 149 -18.11 22.00 1.77
C GLN A 149 -19.33 22.51 2.54
N SER A 150 -19.83 21.79 3.54
CA SER A 150 -20.94 22.22 4.38
C SER A 150 -20.56 23.29 5.42
N LEU A 151 -19.26 23.46 5.69
CA LEU A 151 -18.76 24.45 6.64
C LEU A 151 -18.99 25.89 6.13
N PRO A 152 -19.27 26.86 7.02
CA PRO A 152 -19.26 28.27 6.70
C PRO A 152 -17.90 28.73 6.14
N ALA A 153 -17.87 29.77 5.34
CA ALA A 153 -16.63 30.27 4.70
C ALA A 153 -15.52 30.63 5.71
N GLU A 154 -15.92 31.20 6.85
CA GLU A 154 -14.96 31.52 7.93
C GLU A 154 -14.34 30.26 8.53
N GLU A 155 -15.13 29.22 8.78
CA GLU A 155 -14.62 27.95 9.30
C GLU A 155 -13.72 27.24 8.28
N LYS A 156 -14.12 27.23 7.00
CA LYS A 156 -13.27 26.68 5.93
C LYS A 156 -11.89 27.30 5.90
N SER A 157 -11.82 28.64 6.00
CA SER A 157 -10.54 29.37 5.98
C SER A 157 -9.61 28.96 7.12
N ASN A 158 -10.19 28.64 8.28
CA ASN A 158 -9.50 28.29 9.53
C ASN A 158 -9.37 26.77 9.75
N THR A 159 -9.75 25.95 8.76
CA THR A 159 -9.68 24.47 8.87
C THR A 159 -8.54 23.93 8.03
N ILE A 160 -7.74 23.03 8.61
CA ILE A 160 -6.83 22.14 7.89
C ILE A 160 -7.37 20.72 7.88
N ILE A 161 -6.93 19.90 6.92
CA ILE A 161 -7.36 18.51 6.76
C ILE A 161 -6.14 17.63 6.97
N PHE A 162 -6.09 16.95 8.11
CA PHE A 162 -4.96 16.10 8.47
C PHE A 162 -5.30 14.62 8.29
N CYS A 163 -4.47 13.95 7.51
CA CYS A 163 -4.58 12.51 7.28
C CYS A 163 -3.49 11.78 8.04
N ARG A 164 -3.85 10.72 8.78
CA ARG A 164 -2.90 9.91 9.56
C ARG A 164 -1.93 9.12 8.66
N HIS A 165 -2.30 8.89 7.40
CA HIS A 165 -1.51 8.11 6.46
C HIS A 165 -1.43 8.78 5.09
N TYR A 166 -0.27 8.68 4.42
CA TYR A 166 -0.05 9.28 3.08
C TYR A 166 -1.07 8.79 2.03
N GLY A 167 -1.54 7.54 2.14
CA GLY A 167 -2.57 7.00 1.22
C GLY A 167 -3.91 7.75 1.34
N GLN A 168 -4.32 8.10 2.57
CA GLN A 168 -5.52 8.91 2.82
C GLN A 168 -5.35 10.30 2.21
N ALA A 169 -4.22 10.96 2.49
CA ALA A 169 -3.93 12.29 1.92
C ALA A 169 -3.90 12.27 0.38
N GLY A 170 -3.24 11.24 -0.19
CA GLY A 170 -3.23 11.03 -1.64
C GLY A 170 -4.61 10.82 -2.23
N ALA A 171 -5.46 10.04 -1.56
CA ALA A 171 -6.84 9.80 -1.99
C ALA A 171 -7.68 11.09 -1.97
N LEU A 172 -7.60 11.89 -0.91
CA LEU A 172 -8.31 13.17 -0.82
C LEU A 172 -7.86 14.15 -1.91
N LYS A 173 -6.56 14.23 -2.16
CA LYS A 173 -6.01 15.07 -3.24
C LYS A 173 -6.40 14.58 -4.65
N TYR A 174 -6.50 13.27 -4.84
CA TYR A 174 -6.81 12.70 -6.16
C TYR A 174 -8.31 12.71 -6.48
N TYR A 175 -9.17 12.33 -5.53
CA TYR A 175 -10.61 12.22 -5.73
C TYR A 175 -11.37 13.51 -5.38
N GLY A 176 -10.77 14.40 -4.60
CA GLY A 176 -11.34 15.72 -4.30
C GLY A 176 -11.53 16.55 -5.57
N ARG A 177 -12.61 17.30 -5.63
CA ARG A 177 -12.98 18.15 -6.79
C ARG A 177 -12.65 19.60 -6.57
N ASP A 178 -12.75 20.05 -5.32
CA ASP A 178 -12.50 21.41 -4.91
C ASP A 178 -11.00 21.64 -4.63
N ASP A 179 -10.43 22.67 -5.24
CA ASP A 179 -9.01 22.95 -5.10
C ASP A 179 -8.65 23.52 -3.72
N ASP A 180 -9.58 24.27 -3.08
CA ASP A 180 -9.37 24.74 -1.71
C ASP A 180 -9.29 23.56 -0.74
N PHE A 181 -10.25 22.61 -0.85
CA PHE A 181 -10.21 21.35 -0.10
C PHE A 181 -8.88 20.61 -0.27
N LYS A 182 -8.41 20.40 -1.51
CA LYS A 182 -7.16 19.67 -1.81
C LYS A 182 -5.94 20.37 -1.23
N ASN A 183 -5.90 21.71 -1.26
CA ASN A 183 -4.79 22.50 -0.75
C ASN A 183 -4.69 22.47 0.77
N LYS A 184 -5.79 22.23 1.49
CA LYS A 184 -5.84 22.09 2.94
C LYS A 184 -5.39 20.71 3.44
N VAL A 185 -5.26 19.71 2.54
CA VAL A 185 -4.89 18.33 2.91
C VAL A 185 -3.39 18.23 3.18
N ILE A 186 -3.07 17.81 4.40
CA ILE A 186 -1.70 17.57 4.87
C ILE A 186 -1.58 16.20 5.55
N THR A 187 -0.38 15.68 5.63
CA THR A 187 0.00 14.52 6.46
C THR A 187 1.50 14.58 6.76
N ASP A 188 1.87 14.19 7.94
CA ASP A 188 3.28 14.07 8.39
C ASP A 188 3.93 12.75 7.94
N ASN A 189 3.18 11.89 7.27
CA ASN A 189 3.63 10.56 6.91
C ASN A 189 4.47 10.55 5.63
N GLY A 190 5.69 10.03 5.74
CA GLY A 190 6.62 9.90 4.62
C GLY A 190 7.03 11.25 4.02
N SER A 191 7.28 11.29 2.71
CA SER A 191 7.73 12.51 2.01
C SER A 191 6.70 13.65 1.95
N PHE A 192 5.43 13.39 2.29
CA PHE A 192 4.41 14.43 2.41
C PHE A 192 4.76 15.47 3.46
N LEU A 193 5.55 15.11 4.48
CA LEU A 193 6.05 16.02 5.49
C LEU A 193 6.74 17.28 4.91
N HIS A 194 7.44 17.11 3.77
CA HIS A 194 8.11 18.24 3.10
C HIS A 194 7.13 19.24 2.48
N TRP A 195 5.91 18.82 2.18
CA TRP A 195 4.89 19.70 1.55
C TRP A 195 4.04 20.45 2.57
N ILE A 196 4.18 20.14 3.86
CA ILE A 196 3.53 20.93 4.91
C ILE A 196 4.25 22.27 5.00
N PRO A 197 3.54 23.41 4.99
CA PRO A 197 4.14 24.72 5.21
C PRO A 197 4.95 24.77 6.52
N ASN A 198 6.01 25.58 6.57
CA ASN A 198 6.82 25.73 7.80
C ASN A 198 6.06 26.44 8.92
N ARG A 199 5.03 27.19 8.58
CA ARG A 199 4.12 27.84 9.52
C ARG A 199 2.71 27.34 9.23
N ILE A 200 2.12 26.72 10.21
CA ILE A 200 0.71 26.30 10.20
C ILE A 200 -0.07 27.20 11.16
N ASP A 201 -1.20 27.69 10.70
CA ASP A 201 -2.14 28.47 11.50
C ASP A 201 -3.56 27.94 11.18
N PHE A 202 -4.26 27.49 12.19
CA PHE A 202 -5.59 26.92 12.04
C PHE A 202 -6.35 26.96 13.38
N LYS A 203 -7.67 26.96 13.32
CA LYS A 203 -8.53 26.80 14.50
C LYS A 203 -9.18 25.42 14.56
N ASN A 204 -9.48 24.86 13.39
CA ASN A 204 -10.19 23.60 13.27
C ASN A 204 -9.39 22.58 12.48
N LEU A 205 -9.63 21.32 12.77
CA LEU A 205 -8.95 20.20 12.13
C LEU A 205 -9.96 19.16 11.69
N LEU A 206 -10.02 18.87 10.38
CA LEU A 206 -10.70 17.68 9.87
C LEU A 206 -9.71 16.53 9.82
N PHE A 207 -9.85 15.59 10.76
CA PHE A 207 -8.96 14.44 10.90
C PHE A 207 -9.49 13.22 10.16
N ILE A 208 -8.61 12.54 9.43
CA ILE A 208 -8.90 11.27 8.75
C ILE A 208 -7.95 10.20 9.30
N GLY A 209 -8.51 9.15 9.93
CA GLY A 209 -7.69 8.10 10.52
C GLY A 209 -8.47 6.87 10.97
N GLY A 210 -7.75 5.73 11.12
CA GLY A 210 -8.34 4.45 11.48
C GLY A 210 -8.88 4.38 12.91
N ARG A 211 -8.38 5.23 13.80
CA ARG A 211 -8.82 5.32 15.20
C ARG A 211 -8.85 6.77 15.67
N MET A 212 -9.62 7.00 16.70
CA MET A 212 -9.56 8.25 17.45
C MET A 212 -8.12 8.48 17.93
N PRO A 213 -7.56 9.68 17.77
CA PRO A 213 -6.30 10.04 18.42
C PRO A 213 -6.39 9.75 19.93
N GLY A 214 -5.36 9.10 20.47
CA GLY A 214 -5.32 8.74 21.89
C GLY A 214 -4.69 9.82 22.76
N ASN A 215 -4.58 9.53 24.06
CA ASN A 215 -3.91 10.44 25.02
C ASN A 215 -2.43 10.66 24.70
N ASP A 216 -1.82 9.78 23.91
CA ASP A 216 -0.42 9.90 23.47
C ASP A 216 -0.22 11.02 22.43
N ASP A 217 -1.30 11.47 21.79
CA ASP A 217 -1.32 12.56 20.83
C ASP A 217 -1.78 13.85 21.53
N GLU A 218 -0.93 14.45 22.34
CA GLU A 218 -1.23 15.58 23.24
C GLU A 218 -1.94 16.76 22.56
N VAL A 219 -1.57 17.08 21.32
CA VAL A 219 -2.20 18.15 20.53
C VAL A 219 -3.72 18.03 20.45
N PHE A 220 -4.26 16.80 20.38
CA PHE A 220 -5.70 16.59 20.25
C PHE A 220 -6.49 16.86 21.54
N GLN A 221 -5.81 17.01 22.68
CA GLN A 221 -6.45 17.36 23.95
C GLN A 221 -6.71 18.87 24.06
N HIS A 222 -6.12 19.67 23.16
CA HIS A 222 -6.24 21.13 23.14
C HIS A 222 -7.39 21.67 22.29
N PHE A 223 -8.28 20.79 21.81
CA PHE A 223 -9.48 21.20 21.07
C PHE A 223 -10.69 21.26 22.02
N GLU A 224 -11.49 22.30 21.87
CA GLU A 224 -12.69 22.53 22.70
C GLU A 224 -13.77 21.47 22.44
N LYS A 225 -13.95 21.06 21.16
CA LYS A 225 -14.99 20.14 20.77
C LYS A 225 -14.49 19.13 19.74
N VAL A 226 -15.00 17.91 19.85
CA VAL A 226 -14.67 16.79 18.95
C VAL A 226 -15.94 16.10 18.49
N THR A 227 -16.13 16.01 17.19
CA THR A 227 -17.31 15.40 16.59
C THR A 227 -16.92 14.36 15.54
N ILE A 228 -17.41 13.12 15.69
CA ILE A 228 -17.27 12.11 14.64
C ILE A 228 -18.31 12.42 13.57
N ILE A 229 -17.85 12.73 12.37
CA ILE A 229 -18.70 13.12 11.24
C ILE A 229 -19.21 11.89 10.49
N ASP A 230 -18.28 10.97 10.13
CA ASP A 230 -18.60 9.79 9.35
C ASP A 230 -17.48 8.74 9.48
N SER A 231 -17.62 7.65 8.76
CA SER A 231 -16.58 6.63 8.63
C SER A 231 -16.65 5.97 7.25
N VAL A 232 -15.55 5.34 6.84
CA VAL A 232 -15.53 4.52 5.63
C VAL A 232 -16.34 3.24 5.87
N THR A 233 -17.34 3.00 5.02
CA THR A 233 -18.29 1.90 5.17
C THR A 233 -18.14 0.82 4.11
N TYR A 234 -17.35 1.07 3.06
CA TYR A 234 -17.19 0.13 1.95
C TYR A 234 -16.76 -1.26 2.44
N LYS A 235 -17.56 -2.26 2.11
CA LYS A 235 -17.58 -3.60 2.71
C LYS A 235 -16.22 -4.33 2.68
N HIS A 236 -15.50 -4.21 1.56
CA HIS A 236 -14.24 -4.92 1.32
C HIS A 236 -13.01 -4.04 1.46
N SER A 237 -13.18 -2.78 1.84
CA SER A 237 -12.06 -1.86 2.01
C SER A 237 -11.23 -2.21 3.23
N ARG A 238 -9.91 -2.13 3.10
CA ARG A 238 -9.00 -2.12 4.25
C ARG A 238 -9.21 -0.91 5.14
N GLN A 239 -9.65 0.20 4.55
CA GLN A 239 -9.95 1.44 5.27
C GLN A 239 -11.32 1.43 5.96
N ARG A 240 -12.06 0.31 5.92
CA ARG A 240 -13.36 0.20 6.55
C ARG A 240 -13.26 0.46 8.05
N GLY A 241 -14.02 1.44 8.50
CA GLY A 241 -14.02 1.88 9.90
C GLY A 241 -13.13 3.09 10.16
N ASP A 242 -12.28 3.51 9.18
CA ASP A 242 -11.56 4.77 9.29
C ASP A 242 -12.54 5.91 9.52
N LYS A 243 -12.21 6.79 10.46
CA LYS A 243 -13.07 7.86 10.93
C LYS A 243 -12.77 9.16 10.20
N ILE A 244 -13.81 9.96 10.02
CA ILE A 244 -13.75 11.37 9.64
C ILE A 244 -14.20 12.13 10.88
N ILE A 245 -13.30 12.87 11.51
CA ILE A 245 -13.51 13.50 12.81
C ILE A 245 -13.23 15.00 12.67
N PHE A 246 -14.11 15.82 13.19
CA PHE A 246 -13.94 17.26 13.21
C PHE A 246 -13.59 17.72 14.62
N PHE A 247 -12.48 18.40 14.73
CA PHE A 247 -11.97 19.03 15.95
C PHE A 247 -12.10 20.53 15.79
N GLU A 248 -12.69 21.19 16.79
CA GLU A 248 -13.02 22.61 16.75
C GLU A 248 -12.28 23.38 17.84
N ASN A 249 -11.84 24.57 17.51
CA ASN A 249 -11.26 25.57 18.41
C ASN A 249 -10.03 25.06 19.20
N ILE A 250 -8.90 24.88 18.50
CA ILE A 250 -7.62 24.63 19.18
C ILE A 250 -7.19 25.86 19.98
N ASP A 251 -6.70 25.64 21.19
CA ASP A 251 -6.13 26.74 21.97
C ASP A 251 -4.70 27.09 21.53
N SER A 252 -4.16 28.19 22.07
CA SER A 252 -2.81 28.67 21.72
C SER A 252 -1.68 27.70 22.13
N ALA A 253 -1.88 26.90 23.17
CA ALA A 253 -0.91 25.91 23.63
C ALA A 253 -0.85 24.74 22.66
N GLY A 254 -2.01 24.22 22.24
CA GLY A 254 -2.10 23.16 21.25
C GLY A 254 -1.55 23.56 19.89
N LEU A 255 -1.84 24.78 19.42
CA LEU A 255 -1.28 25.30 18.17
C LEU A 255 0.26 25.38 18.22
N LYS A 256 0.81 25.80 19.36
CA LYS A 256 2.25 25.82 19.59
C LYS A 256 2.84 24.41 19.58
N LEU A 257 2.23 23.46 20.28
CA LEU A 257 2.64 22.05 20.27
C LEU A 257 2.66 21.47 18.85
N ALA A 258 1.62 21.72 18.06
CA ALA A 258 1.55 21.29 16.67
C ALA A 258 2.67 21.87 15.81
N ALA A 259 2.97 23.16 15.99
CA ALA A 259 4.04 23.85 15.26
C ALA A 259 5.44 23.34 15.65
N ASP A 260 5.69 23.16 16.94
CA ASP A 260 6.97 22.67 17.48
C ASP A 260 7.19 21.20 17.06
N GLY A 261 6.17 20.35 17.16
CA GLY A 261 6.21 18.96 16.71
C GLY A 261 6.51 18.84 15.21
N LEU A 262 5.86 19.65 14.37
CA LEU A 262 6.14 19.68 12.93
C LEU A 262 7.60 20.08 12.65
N LYS A 263 8.12 21.08 13.36
CA LYS A 263 9.50 21.52 13.20
C LYS A 263 10.49 20.42 13.58
N GLN A 264 10.25 19.73 14.69
CA GLN A 264 11.07 18.61 15.13
C GLN A 264 11.06 17.47 14.10
N MET A 265 9.88 17.03 13.64
CA MET A 265 9.76 15.98 12.63
C MET A 265 10.52 16.32 11.35
N LYS A 266 10.43 17.55 10.85
CA LYS A 266 11.18 18.01 9.67
C LYS A 266 12.70 17.98 9.90
N GLN A 267 13.17 18.30 11.09
CA GLN A 267 14.60 18.25 11.42
C GLN A 267 15.12 16.82 11.48
N GLU A 268 14.34 15.90 12.05
CA GLU A 268 14.68 14.47 12.14
C GLU A 268 14.69 13.81 10.76
N PHE A 269 13.74 14.15 9.91
CA PHE A 269 13.63 13.58 8.54
C PHE A 269 14.78 14.04 7.62
N ASN A 270 15.40 15.19 7.88
CA ASN A 270 16.51 15.75 7.10
C ASN A 270 17.90 15.29 7.60
N ARG A 271 17.97 14.44 8.62
CA ARG A 271 19.19 13.81 9.13
C ARG A 271 19.42 12.44 8.49
#